data_f9ecfa191ed830ca4109b58d29de76a5
#
_entry.id   f9ecfa191ed830ca4109b58d29de76a5
#
_cell.length_a   1.000
_cell.length_b   1.000
_cell.length_c   1.000
_cell.angle_alpha   90.00
_cell.angle_beta   90.00
_cell.angle_gamma   90.00
#
_symmetry.space_group_name_H-M   'P 1'
#
loop_
_entity.id
_entity.type
_entity.pdbx_description
1 polymer ?
#
loop_
_entity_poly.entity_id
_entity_poly.type
_entity_poly.pdbx_seq_one_letter_code
_entity_poly.pdbx_strand_id
1 'polypeptide(L)'
;MFRVLLYSTFTKNETWELLRRELGPLTWRTYQRKKYQRVLGGAKNEGMTLYTGAYFKPAPSFGYSDYYINHLCLLESFMEHKFADRLMGAEYLADVFEFIAAFPSMGDFTTYQLMLNLTYTNLLNFHPNDFVVPGPGAVSGLRKMFGRSIDSRARGFAIDVIRWLAETQDQHFERLGINFSGLGREKIPMGVADVEHTLCEVDKYSRLAHPQFKGKRTVIRRTFEPSPETQSEGYIIPKAWSHPDRRIPRIRPGGPPVVEKRYTIARIGGQRKGKDGIEYLVYWHGYSDEEATWEPEALLHDDAPRAVQDYLDSKKGKNVKE
;
A
#
# COMPACT_ATOMS: atom_id res chain seq x y z
N MET A 1 4.48 8.01 -12.34
CA MET A 1 3.42 7.27 -11.64
C MET A 1 3.34 5.81 -12.07
N PHE A 2 2.95 5.45 -13.29
CA PHE A 2 2.78 4.05 -13.73
C PHE A 2 3.94 3.13 -13.34
N ARG A 3 5.18 3.58 -13.52
CA ARG A 3 6.39 2.81 -13.14
C ARG A 3 6.47 2.54 -11.64
N VAL A 4 6.11 3.49 -10.79
CA VAL A 4 6.08 3.31 -9.34
C VAL A 4 5.01 2.30 -8.94
N LEU A 5 3.81 2.41 -9.50
CA LEU A 5 2.72 1.47 -9.26
C LEU A 5 3.09 0.05 -9.69
N LEU A 6 3.65 -0.10 -10.88
CA LEU A 6 4.08 -1.38 -11.43
C LEU A 6 5.20 -2.01 -10.58
N TYR A 7 6.24 -1.25 -10.25
CA TYR A 7 7.33 -1.74 -9.40
C TYR A 7 6.84 -2.11 -8.01
N SER A 8 6.04 -1.25 -7.38
CA SER A 8 5.45 -1.49 -6.06
C SER A 8 4.54 -2.72 -6.01
N THR A 9 4.05 -3.18 -7.17
CA THR A 9 3.22 -4.39 -7.25
C THR A 9 4.05 -5.66 -6.99
N PHE A 10 5.21 -5.77 -7.62
CA PHE A 10 6.06 -6.97 -7.53
C PHE A 10 7.19 -6.83 -6.50
N THR A 11 7.70 -5.61 -6.29
CA THR A 11 8.83 -5.26 -5.40
C THR A 11 10.05 -6.16 -5.60
N LYS A 12 10.29 -6.62 -6.84
CA LYS A 12 11.36 -7.54 -7.19
C LYS A 12 12.10 -7.06 -8.43
N ASN A 13 13.41 -6.88 -8.29
CA ASN A 13 14.27 -6.34 -9.36
C ASN A 13 14.27 -7.25 -10.59
N GLU A 14 14.35 -8.56 -10.40
CA GLU A 14 14.39 -9.53 -11.50
C GLU A 14 13.09 -9.48 -12.33
N THR A 15 11.95 -9.30 -11.70
CA THR A 15 10.65 -9.13 -12.39
C THR A 15 10.61 -7.81 -13.16
N TRP A 16 11.14 -6.74 -12.57
CA TRP A 16 11.25 -5.45 -13.23
C TRP A 16 12.15 -5.52 -14.46
N GLU A 17 13.35 -6.12 -14.35
CA GLU A 17 14.31 -6.25 -15.45
C GLU A 17 13.76 -7.18 -16.55
N LEU A 18 13.07 -8.26 -16.19
CA LEU A 18 12.36 -9.11 -17.14
C LEU A 18 11.37 -8.30 -17.96
N LEU A 19 10.47 -7.55 -17.31
CA LEU A 19 9.48 -6.73 -18.01
C LEU A 19 10.14 -5.69 -18.90
N ARG A 20 11.22 -5.05 -18.43
CA ARG A 20 11.96 -4.05 -19.17
C ARG A 20 12.64 -4.62 -20.41
N ARG A 21 13.21 -5.81 -20.31
CA ARG A 21 13.88 -6.52 -21.41
C ARG A 21 12.89 -6.96 -22.48
N GLU A 22 11.75 -7.55 -22.07
CA GLU A 22 10.79 -8.16 -23.00
C GLU A 22 9.81 -7.15 -23.61
N LEU A 23 9.50 -6.05 -22.92
CA LEU A 23 8.47 -5.09 -23.32
C LEU A 23 9.03 -3.70 -23.66
N GLY A 24 10.32 -3.46 -23.43
CA GLY A 24 10.96 -2.16 -23.66
C GLY A 24 10.55 -1.11 -22.64
N PRO A 25 10.33 0.16 -23.02
CA PRO A 25 9.97 1.22 -22.11
C PRO A 25 8.63 0.96 -21.43
N LEU A 26 8.63 0.82 -20.10
CA LEU A 26 7.44 0.54 -19.30
C LEU A 26 6.70 1.85 -19.04
N THR A 27 5.71 2.17 -19.88
CA THR A 27 4.86 3.36 -19.75
C THR A 27 3.39 2.98 -19.88
N TRP A 28 2.49 3.82 -19.33
CA TRP A 28 1.05 3.59 -19.48
C TRP A 28 0.62 3.63 -20.95
N ARG A 29 1.23 4.48 -21.77
CA ARG A 29 0.93 4.59 -23.20
C ARG A 29 1.21 3.30 -23.98
N THR A 30 2.26 2.57 -23.60
CA THR A 30 2.67 1.31 -24.24
C THR A 30 2.11 0.07 -23.56
N TYR A 31 1.43 0.26 -22.44
CA TYR A 31 0.89 -0.83 -21.65
C TYR A 31 -0.20 -1.59 -22.40
N GLN A 32 -0.08 -2.91 -22.40
CA GLN A 32 -1.08 -3.85 -22.91
C GLN A 32 -1.11 -5.06 -21.99
N ARG A 33 -2.18 -5.22 -21.20
CA ARG A 33 -2.30 -6.31 -20.21
C ARG A 33 -1.92 -7.67 -20.77
N LYS A 34 -2.41 -8.03 -21.96
CA LYS A 34 -2.11 -9.33 -22.61
C LYS A 34 -0.61 -9.57 -22.83
N LYS A 35 0.18 -8.54 -23.12
CA LYS A 35 1.64 -8.67 -23.24
C LYS A 35 2.31 -8.93 -21.91
N TYR A 36 1.90 -8.19 -20.87
CA TYR A 36 2.39 -8.40 -19.51
C TYR A 36 2.02 -9.79 -18.98
N GLN A 37 0.77 -10.23 -19.21
CA GLN A 37 0.32 -11.58 -18.84
C GLN A 37 1.18 -12.66 -19.50
N ARG A 38 1.50 -12.54 -20.79
CA ARG A 38 2.34 -13.50 -21.50
C ARG A 38 3.74 -13.59 -20.89
N VAL A 39 4.38 -12.45 -20.66
CA VAL A 39 5.75 -12.40 -20.11
C VAL A 39 5.78 -12.95 -18.69
N LEU A 40 4.91 -12.47 -17.81
CA LEU A 40 4.86 -12.90 -16.42
C LEU A 40 4.42 -14.35 -16.28
N GLY A 41 3.45 -14.79 -17.08
CA GLY A 41 2.99 -16.17 -17.09
C GLY A 41 4.06 -17.13 -17.59
N GLY A 42 4.80 -16.77 -18.64
CA GLY A 42 5.94 -17.55 -19.14
C GLY A 42 6.98 -17.74 -18.04
N ALA A 43 7.44 -16.65 -17.45
CA ALA A 43 8.43 -16.69 -16.36
C ALA A 43 7.95 -17.50 -15.15
N LYS A 44 6.68 -17.37 -14.76
CA LYS A 44 6.08 -18.18 -13.69
C LYS A 44 6.11 -19.67 -14.03
N ASN A 45 5.75 -20.05 -15.26
CA ASN A 45 5.75 -21.44 -15.72
C ASN A 45 7.16 -22.05 -15.77
N GLU A 46 8.18 -21.20 -16.01
CA GLU A 46 9.60 -21.57 -15.92
C GLU A 46 10.13 -21.61 -14.47
N GLY A 47 9.27 -21.42 -13.47
CA GLY A 47 9.63 -21.50 -12.05
C GLY A 47 10.10 -20.20 -11.42
N MET A 48 10.05 -19.05 -12.15
CA MET A 48 10.44 -17.77 -11.60
C MET A 48 9.44 -17.28 -10.56
N THR A 49 9.95 -16.90 -9.39
CA THR A 49 9.15 -16.19 -8.38
C THR A 49 8.98 -14.73 -8.79
N LEU A 50 7.75 -14.30 -9.04
CA LEU A 50 7.46 -12.93 -9.53
C LEU A 50 7.50 -11.87 -8.44
N TYR A 51 7.35 -12.24 -7.17
CA TYR A 51 7.23 -11.33 -6.03
C TYR A 51 8.39 -11.47 -5.07
N THR A 52 8.71 -10.39 -4.38
CA THR A 52 9.59 -10.48 -3.21
C THR A 52 8.90 -11.18 -2.05
N GLY A 53 9.67 -11.75 -1.13
CA GLY A 53 9.15 -12.32 0.11
C GLY A 53 8.78 -11.30 1.18
N ALA A 54 9.13 -10.01 0.97
CA ALA A 54 8.79 -8.89 1.83
C ALA A 54 7.83 -7.94 1.11
N TYR A 55 7.01 -7.19 1.86
CA TYR A 55 6.06 -6.22 1.31
C TYR A 55 5.07 -6.80 0.29
N PHE A 56 4.79 -8.10 0.41
CA PHE A 56 3.81 -8.76 -0.45
C PHE A 56 2.43 -8.14 -0.26
N LYS A 57 1.81 -7.75 -1.37
CA LYS A 57 0.43 -7.25 -1.41
C LYS A 57 -0.52 -8.40 -1.68
N PRO A 58 -1.60 -8.56 -0.90
CA PRO A 58 -2.70 -9.43 -1.31
C PRO A 58 -3.26 -8.95 -2.65
N ALA A 59 -3.44 -9.86 -3.60
CA ALA A 59 -4.11 -9.50 -4.84
C ALA A 59 -5.61 -9.35 -4.60
N PRO A 60 -6.24 -8.31 -5.13
CA PRO A 60 -7.70 -8.23 -5.14
C PRO A 60 -8.27 -9.36 -6.01
N SER A 61 -9.54 -9.69 -5.81
CA SER A 61 -10.20 -10.72 -6.59
C SER A 61 -10.93 -10.08 -7.77
N PHE A 62 -10.29 -10.06 -8.94
CA PHE A 62 -10.89 -9.65 -10.21
C PHE A 62 -11.28 -10.85 -11.10
N GLY A 63 -11.48 -12.02 -10.50
CA GLY A 63 -11.94 -13.22 -11.20
C GLY A 63 -10.84 -14.06 -11.83
N TYR A 64 -9.58 -13.76 -11.65
CA TYR A 64 -8.46 -14.56 -12.17
C TYR A 64 -7.85 -15.42 -11.07
N SER A 65 -7.48 -16.66 -11.41
CA SER A 65 -6.76 -17.57 -10.49
C SER A 65 -5.34 -17.11 -10.21
N ASP A 66 -4.71 -16.44 -11.16
CA ASP A 66 -3.36 -15.93 -11.05
C ASP A 66 -3.30 -14.56 -10.39
N TYR A 67 -2.60 -14.44 -9.27
CA TYR A 67 -2.44 -13.19 -8.53
C TYR A 67 -1.88 -12.05 -9.36
N TYR A 68 -0.91 -12.33 -10.25
CA TYR A 68 -0.30 -11.29 -11.08
C TYR A 68 -1.29 -10.67 -12.06
N ILE A 69 -2.28 -11.43 -12.55
CA ILE A 69 -3.33 -10.88 -13.43
C ILE A 69 -4.24 -9.94 -12.65
N ASN A 70 -4.69 -10.36 -11.46
CA ASN A 70 -5.49 -9.50 -10.60
C ASN A 70 -4.74 -8.21 -10.21
N HIS A 71 -3.43 -8.29 -9.97
CA HIS A 71 -2.61 -7.11 -9.73
C HIS A 71 -2.49 -6.18 -10.96
N LEU A 72 -2.42 -6.74 -12.17
CA LEU A 72 -2.46 -5.92 -13.39
C LEU A 72 -3.82 -5.22 -13.55
N CYS A 73 -4.92 -5.87 -13.19
CA CYS A 73 -6.24 -5.24 -13.16
C CYS A 73 -6.31 -4.11 -12.12
N LEU A 74 -5.71 -4.29 -10.93
CA LEU A 74 -5.61 -3.22 -9.93
C LEU A 74 -4.78 -2.04 -10.46
N LEU A 75 -3.68 -2.31 -11.14
CA LEU A 75 -2.86 -1.28 -11.78
C LEU A 75 -3.67 -0.48 -12.82
N GLU A 76 -4.47 -1.16 -13.64
CA GLU A 76 -5.39 -0.51 -14.59
C GLU A 76 -6.41 0.36 -13.86
N SER A 77 -7.01 -0.16 -12.80
CA SER A 77 -7.97 0.59 -11.97
C SER A 77 -7.37 1.90 -11.45
N PHE A 78 -6.14 1.87 -10.92
CA PHE A 78 -5.45 3.10 -10.53
C PHE A 78 -5.30 4.09 -11.70
N MET A 79 -4.89 3.60 -12.85
CA MET A 79 -4.60 4.47 -14.01
C MET A 79 -5.86 5.06 -14.65
N GLU A 80 -7.00 4.34 -14.60
CA GLU A 80 -8.28 4.76 -15.16
C GLU A 80 -8.99 5.82 -14.29
N HIS A 81 -8.73 5.88 -12.98
CA HIS A 81 -9.40 6.80 -12.05
C HIS A 81 -8.72 8.17 -11.89
N LYS A 82 -7.97 8.63 -12.89
CA LYS A 82 -7.22 9.91 -12.83
C LYS A 82 -6.37 10.02 -11.57
N PHE A 83 -5.78 8.91 -11.17
CA PHE A 83 -5.07 8.76 -9.91
C PHE A 83 -4.00 9.85 -9.70
N ALA A 84 -3.25 10.23 -10.76
CA ALA A 84 -2.24 11.28 -10.64
C ALA A 84 -2.83 12.63 -10.28
N ASP A 85 -3.94 13.01 -10.94
CA ASP A 85 -4.54 14.33 -10.75
C ASP A 85 -5.09 14.46 -9.32
N ARG A 86 -5.70 13.38 -8.81
CA ARG A 86 -6.19 13.34 -7.43
C ARG A 86 -5.05 13.41 -6.41
N LEU A 87 -3.95 12.72 -6.65
CA LEU A 87 -2.79 12.78 -5.76
C LEU A 87 -2.16 14.17 -5.73
N MET A 88 -1.99 14.81 -6.90
CA MET A 88 -1.43 16.15 -7.00
C MET A 88 -2.34 17.24 -6.43
N GLY A 89 -3.65 17.01 -6.41
CA GLY A 89 -4.64 17.92 -5.84
C GLY A 89 -4.89 17.75 -4.34
N ALA A 90 -4.25 16.78 -3.68
CA ALA A 90 -4.43 16.54 -2.25
C ALA A 90 -3.81 17.67 -1.42
N GLU A 91 -4.53 18.14 -0.40
CA GLU A 91 -4.06 19.17 0.52
C GLU A 91 -3.16 18.56 1.61
N TYR A 92 -3.50 17.37 2.09
CA TYR A 92 -2.77 16.65 3.13
C TYR A 92 -2.37 15.25 2.68
N LEU A 93 -1.27 14.75 3.23
CA LEU A 93 -0.83 13.38 2.96
C LEU A 93 -1.85 12.33 3.48
N ALA A 94 -2.64 12.70 4.48
CA ALA A 94 -3.76 11.90 4.97
C ALA A 94 -4.86 11.72 3.92
N ASP A 95 -5.13 12.74 3.09
CA ASP A 95 -6.12 12.66 2.00
C ASP A 95 -5.65 11.69 0.91
N VAL A 96 -4.34 11.70 0.63
CA VAL A 96 -3.71 10.73 -0.27
C VAL A 96 -3.88 9.31 0.27
N PHE A 97 -3.66 9.12 1.57
CA PHE A 97 -3.81 7.82 2.21
C PHE A 97 -5.24 7.30 2.08
N GLU A 98 -6.24 8.11 2.42
CA GLU A 98 -7.65 7.73 2.32
C GLU A 98 -8.05 7.39 0.88
N PHE A 99 -7.61 8.19 -0.07
CA PHE A 99 -7.87 7.94 -1.49
C PHE A 99 -7.28 6.61 -1.97
N ILE A 100 -6.02 6.31 -1.62
CA ILE A 100 -5.38 5.04 -2.01
C ILE A 100 -6.01 3.86 -1.27
N ALA A 101 -6.32 4.01 0.02
CA ALA A 101 -6.92 2.95 0.83
C ALA A 101 -8.32 2.53 0.37
N ALA A 102 -8.98 3.38 -0.41
CA ALA A 102 -10.28 3.10 -1.01
C ALA A 102 -10.23 2.05 -2.14
N PHE A 103 -9.05 1.76 -2.70
CA PHE A 103 -8.91 0.73 -3.74
C PHE A 103 -8.91 -0.68 -3.15
N PRO A 104 -9.36 -1.69 -3.94
CA PRO A 104 -9.42 -3.07 -3.48
C PRO A 104 -8.06 -3.59 -2.99
N SER A 105 -8.07 -4.35 -1.89
CA SER A 105 -6.88 -4.93 -1.24
C SER A 105 -5.82 -3.93 -0.77
N MET A 106 -6.16 -2.63 -0.73
CA MET A 106 -5.30 -1.59 -0.20
C MET A 106 -5.58 -1.40 1.30
N GLY A 107 -5.04 -2.30 2.13
CA GLY A 107 -5.05 -2.14 3.58
C GLY A 107 -4.06 -1.06 4.05
N ASP A 108 -4.16 -0.65 5.32
CA ASP A 108 -3.38 0.46 5.90
C ASP A 108 -1.88 0.37 5.59
N PHE A 109 -1.26 -0.79 5.84
CA PHE A 109 0.17 -0.99 5.59
C PHE A 109 0.53 -0.89 4.10
N THR A 110 -0.25 -1.55 3.24
CA THR A 110 0.00 -1.55 1.78
C THR A 110 -0.18 -0.15 1.19
N THR A 111 -1.20 0.56 1.65
CA THR A 111 -1.47 1.95 1.29
C THR A 111 -0.32 2.86 1.70
N TYR A 112 0.12 2.76 2.96
CA TYR A 112 1.21 3.57 3.48
C TYR A 112 2.52 3.32 2.72
N GLN A 113 2.87 2.07 2.45
CA GLN A 113 4.07 1.73 1.67
C GLN A 113 4.00 2.25 0.23
N LEU A 114 2.84 2.16 -0.43
CA LEU A 114 2.68 2.73 -1.77
C LEU A 114 2.80 4.26 -1.74
N MET A 115 2.19 4.90 -0.76
CA MET A 115 2.28 6.34 -0.57
C MET A 115 3.72 6.79 -0.36
N LEU A 116 4.51 6.11 0.49
CA LEU A 116 5.94 6.39 0.67
C LEU A 116 6.71 6.25 -0.66
N ASN A 117 6.45 5.20 -1.44
CA ASN A 117 7.09 5.04 -2.75
C ASN A 117 6.76 6.19 -3.72
N LEU A 118 5.55 6.73 -3.64
CA LEU A 118 5.15 7.89 -4.45
C LEU A 118 5.85 9.19 -4.02
N THR A 119 6.23 9.32 -2.73
CA THR A 119 7.01 10.47 -2.26
C THR A 119 8.44 10.50 -2.81
N TYR A 120 8.96 9.41 -3.38
CA TYR A 120 10.24 9.43 -4.11
C TYR A 120 10.18 10.15 -5.45
N THR A 121 9.00 10.60 -5.84
CA THR A 121 8.73 11.38 -7.05
C THR A 121 8.16 12.75 -6.71
N ASN A 122 8.10 13.65 -7.69
CA ASN A 122 7.45 14.97 -7.55
C ASN A 122 5.91 14.91 -7.56
N LEU A 123 5.32 13.73 -7.59
CA LEU A 123 3.86 13.57 -7.52
C LEU A 123 3.30 13.92 -6.14
N LEU A 124 4.07 13.66 -5.09
CA LEU A 124 3.70 13.95 -3.70
C LEU A 124 4.79 14.78 -3.03
N ASN A 125 4.57 16.08 -2.90
CA ASN A 125 5.50 17.02 -2.30
C ASN A 125 5.07 17.36 -0.87
N PHE A 126 5.13 16.37 0.02
CA PHE A 126 4.81 16.48 1.43
C PHE A 126 6.04 16.31 2.32
N HIS A 127 6.02 16.89 3.50
CA HIS A 127 7.08 16.71 4.48
C HIS A 127 7.10 15.26 5.01
N PRO A 128 8.28 14.67 5.26
CA PRO A 128 8.36 13.29 5.77
C PRO A 128 7.57 13.04 7.07
N ASN A 129 7.35 14.08 7.87
CA ASN A 129 6.65 14.00 9.16
C ASN A 129 5.15 14.30 9.08
N ASP A 130 4.59 14.52 7.87
CA ASP A 130 3.17 14.86 7.73
C ASP A 130 2.26 13.72 8.17
N PHE A 131 2.64 12.48 7.89
CA PHE A 131 1.76 11.34 8.07
C PHE A 131 2.53 10.05 8.36
N VAL A 132 1.99 9.22 9.24
CA VAL A 132 2.50 7.88 9.52
C VAL A 132 1.36 6.93 9.90
N VAL A 133 1.47 5.69 9.46
CA VAL A 133 0.62 4.57 9.90
C VAL A 133 1.53 3.45 10.38
N PRO A 134 1.40 3.01 11.64
CA PRO A 134 2.21 1.93 12.15
C PRO A 134 1.83 0.60 11.48
N GLY A 135 2.79 -0.03 10.82
CA GLY A 135 2.65 -1.36 10.27
C GLY A 135 2.63 -2.45 11.37
N PRO A 136 2.27 -3.69 11.02
CA PRO A 136 2.20 -4.78 11.98
C PRO A 136 3.50 -5.06 12.73
N GLY A 137 4.66 -4.80 12.07
CA GLY A 137 5.97 -4.94 12.69
C GLY A 137 6.26 -3.84 13.71
N ALA A 138 5.96 -2.60 13.36
CA ALA A 138 6.11 -1.45 14.25
C ALA A 138 5.22 -1.58 15.49
N VAL A 139 3.95 -1.95 15.32
CA VAL A 139 3.05 -2.23 16.47
C VAL A 139 3.59 -3.35 17.35
N SER A 140 4.19 -4.40 16.77
CA SER A 140 4.82 -5.47 17.55
C SER A 140 6.05 -4.98 18.33
N GLY A 141 6.88 -4.12 17.72
CA GLY A 141 8.01 -3.46 18.38
C GLY A 141 7.55 -2.59 19.54
N LEU A 142 6.57 -1.74 19.30
CA LEU A 142 5.96 -0.89 20.34
C LEU A 142 5.39 -1.70 21.51
N ARG A 143 4.73 -2.84 21.24
CA ARG A 143 4.23 -3.73 22.30
C ARG A 143 5.35 -4.31 23.15
N LYS A 144 6.49 -4.59 22.58
CA LYS A 144 7.67 -5.07 23.34
C LYS A 144 8.26 -3.99 24.22
N MET A 145 8.18 -2.72 23.78
CA MET A 145 8.68 -1.57 24.52
C MET A 145 7.71 -1.11 25.63
N PHE A 146 6.41 -1.03 25.31
CA PHE A 146 5.39 -0.37 26.16
C PHE A 146 4.31 -1.34 26.65
N GLY A 147 4.42 -2.62 26.34
CA GLY A 147 3.42 -3.63 26.73
C GLY A 147 2.05 -3.42 26.05
N ARG A 148 0.99 -3.89 26.71
CA ARG A 148 -0.39 -3.83 26.17
C ARG A 148 -1.00 -2.42 26.17
N SER A 149 -0.36 -1.45 26.78
CA SER A 149 -0.84 -0.05 26.75
C SER A 149 -0.96 0.50 25.31
N ILE A 150 -0.17 -0.05 24.38
CA ILE A 150 -0.27 0.29 22.94
C ILE A 150 -1.60 -0.16 22.33
N ASP A 151 -2.20 -1.24 22.84
CA ASP A 151 -3.46 -1.79 22.31
C ASP A 151 -4.69 -1.06 22.84
N SER A 152 -4.54 -0.30 23.92
CA SER A 152 -5.65 0.13 24.76
C SER A 152 -6.46 1.31 24.27
N ARG A 153 -6.13 1.94 23.18
CA ARG A 153 -7.01 2.96 22.59
C ARG A 153 -6.55 3.33 21.19
N ALA A 154 -7.50 3.33 20.28
CA ALA A 154 -7.47 3.96 19.00
C ALA A 154 -6.08 3.98 18.31
N ARG A 155 -6.01 3.73 17.05
CA ARG A 155 -4.81 3.83 16.17
C ARG A 155 -3.93 5.06 16.45
N GLY A 156 -4.47 6.10 17.11
CA GLY A 156 -3.79 7.33 17.45
C GLY A 156 -2.61 7.17 18.39
N PHE A 157 -2.69 6.36 19.45
CA PHE A 157 -1.63 6.30 20.45
C PHE A 157 -0.29 5.78 19.89
N ALA A 158 -0.31 4.77 19.03
CA ALA A 158 0.91 4.30 18.36
C ALA A 158 1.52 5.35 17.43
N ILE A 159 0.68 6.13 16.75
CA ILE A 159 1.10 7.26 15.92
C ILE A 159 1.76 8.34 16.79
N ASP A 160 1.14 8.69 17.91
CA ASP A 160 1.66 9.69 18.84
C ASP A 160 3.03 9.29 19.41
N VAL A 161 3.21 8.01 19.76
CA VAL A 161 4.50 7.48 20.21
C VAL A 161 5.56 7.55 19.11
N ILE A 162 5.22 7.21 17.85
CA ILE A 162 6.16 7.32 16.74
C ILE A 162 6.59 8.79 16.52
N ARG A 163 5.65 9.72 16.56
CA ARG A 163 5.93 11.14 16.45
C ARG A 163 6.80 11.63 17.60
N TRP A 164 6.45 11.28 18.82
CA TRP A 164 7.24 11.62 20.02
C TRP A 164 8.68 11.09 19.91
N LEU A 165 8.88 9.84 19.47
CA LEU A 165 10.21 9.29 19.27
C LEU A 165 11.00 10.05 18.20
N ALA A 166 10.35 10.43 17.10
CA ALA A 166 11.00 11.22 16.05
C ALA A 166 11.39 12.63 16.53
N GLU A 167 10.51 13.27 17.30
CA GLU A 167 10.73 14.63 17.81
C GLU A 167 11.77 14.70 18.95
N THR A 168 11.90 13.64 19.76
CA THR A 168 12.78 13.59 20.93
C THR A 168 14.03 12.72 20.73
N GLN A 169 14.31 12.29 19.49
CA GLN A 169 15.39 11.35 19.19
C GLN A 169 16.75 11.82 19.72
N ASP A 170 17.08 13.09 19.58
CA ASP A 170 18.36 13.64 20.03
C ASP A 170 18.52 13.53 21.55
N GLN A 171 17.48 13.82 22.32
CA GLN A 171 17.47 13.67 23.78
C GLN A 171 17.68 12.20 24.19
N HIS A 172 17.10 11.26 23.44
CA HIS A 172 17.27 9.83 23.69
C HIS A 172 18.70 9.37 23.38
N PHE A 173 19.27 9.81 22.27
CA PHE A 173 20.66 9.49 21.90
C PHE A 173 21.66 10.06 22.91
N GLU A 174 21.48 11.33 23.28
CA GLU A 174 22.32 11.98 24.30
C GLU A 174 22.28 11.22 25.63
N ARG A 175 21.09 10.91 26.13
CA ARG A 175 20.89 10.14 27.38
C ARG A 175 21.57 8.76 27.33
N LEU A 176 21.63 8.13 26.18
CA LEU A 176 22.25 6.82 25.97
C LEU A 176 23.75 6.91 25.65
N GLY A 177 24.31 8.11 25.53
CA GLY A 177 25.69 8.33 25.11
C GLY A 177 25.96 7.90 23.66
N ILE A 178 24.94 7.87 22.83
CA ILE A 178 25.02 7.46 21.41
C ILE A 178 25.24 8.72 20.57
N ASN A 179 26.35 8.77 19.85
CA ASN A 179 26.60 9.83 18.88
C ASN A 179 25.92 9.48 17.54
N PHE A 180 24.66 9.90 17.38
CA PHE A 180 23.95 9.74 16.13
C PHE A 180 24.13 11.00 15.27
N SER A 181 24.87 10.89 14.18
CA SER A 181 25.16 12.02 13.30
C SER A 181 24.06 12.32 12.28
N GLY A 182 22.94 11.61 12.31
CA GLY A 182 21.87 11.69 11.30
C GLY A 182 22.02 10.69 10.17
N LEU A 183 21.02 10.62 9.31
CA LEU A 183 20.95 9.74 8.16
C LEU A 183 21.65 10.33 6.94
N GLY A 184 22.40 9.49 6.24
CA GLY A 184 23.07 9.85 5.02
C GLY A 184 24.19 10.90 5.16
N ARG A 185 24.65 11.40 4.03
CA ARG A 185 25.69 12.44 3.97
C ARG A 185 25.22 13.78 4.51
N GLU A 186 23.94 14.07 4.35
CA GLU A 186 23.29 15.31 4.77
C GLU A 186 22.96 15.34 6.25
N LYS A 187 23.21 14.26 6.98
CA LYS A 187 22.97 14.14 8.42
C LYS A 187 21.54 14.50 8.83
N ILE A 188 20.56 14.03 8.07
CA ILE A 188 19.14 14.31 8.30
C ILE A 188 18.66 13.55 9.54
N PRO A 189 17.89 14.17 10.45
CA PRO A 189 17.26 13.44 11.54
C PRO A 189 16.27 12.38 11.01
N MET A 190 16.03 11.33 11.78
CA MET A 190 15.02 10.34 11.43
C MET A 190 13.64 10.98 11.37
N GLY A 191 12.94 10.81 10.26
CA GLY A 191 11.52 11.14 10.16
C GLY A 191 10.62 10.06 10.76
N VAL A 192 9.31 10.32 10.79
CA VAL A 192 8.33 9.38 11.36
C VAL A 192 8.29 8.03 10.61
N ALA A 193 8.58 8.03 9.30
CA ALA A 193 8.69 6.80 8.52
C ALA A 193 9.93 5.98 8.91
N ASP A 194 11.06 6.64 9.16
CA ASP A 194 12.30 5.97 9.59
C ASP A 194 12.11 5.35 10.97
N VAL A 195 11.47 6.07 11.89
CA VAL A 195 11.12 5.55 13.21
C VAL A 195 10.16 4.36 13.12
N GLU A 196 9.14 4.44 12.28
CA GLU A 196 8.20 3.33 12.03
C GLU A 196 8.93 2.08 11.55
N HIS A 197 9.79 2.21 10.56
CA HIS A 197 10.60 1.12 10.03
C HIS A 197 11.58 0.59 11.08
N THR A 198 12.23 1.46 11.84
CA THR A 198 13.14 1.07 12.94
C THR A 198 12.42 0.24 13.99
N LEU A 199 11.18 0.60 14.36
CA LEU A 199 10.38 -0.20 15.30
C LEU A 199 10.09 -1.61 14.77
N CYS A 200 9.92 -1.77 13.46
CA CYS A 200 9.80 -3.09 12.83
C CYS A 200 11.12 -3.90 12.96
N GLU A 201 12.28 -3.25 12.80
CA GLU A 201 13.58 -3.90 13.02
C GLU A 201 13.83 -4.20 14.50
N VAL A 202 13.41 -3.35 15.42
CA VAL A 202 13.44 -3.61 16.87
C VAL A 202 12.65 -4.87 17.21
N ASP A 203 11.46 -5.06 16.60
CA ASP A 203 10.68 -6.30 16.78
C ASP A 203 11.48 -7.54 16.34
N LYS A 204 12.18 -7.47 15.20
CA LYS A 204 13.01 -8.57 14.68
C LYS A 204 14.23 -8.83 15.56
N TYR A 205 14.98 -7.77 15.90
CA TYR A 205 16.14 -7.85 16.79
C TYR A 205 15.79 -8.47 18.13
N SER A 206 14.70 -8.04 18.73
CA SER A 206 14.25 -8.55 20.03
C SER A 206 13.88 -10.03 20.04
N ARG A 207 13.56 -10.62 18.88
CA ARG A 207 13.31 -12.08 18.80
C ARG A 207 14.55 -12.90 19.08
N LEU A 208 15.73 -12.36 18.77
CA LEU A 208 17.03 -13.02 19.01
C LEU A 208 17.68 -12.53 20.31
N ALA A 209 17.81 -11.21 20.48
CA ALA A 209 18.54 -10.63 21.59
C ALA A 209 17.76 -10.64 22.92
N HIS A 210 16.43 -10.62 22.84
CA HIS A 210 15.54 -10.50 23.99
C HIS A 210 14.35 -11.47 23.92
N PRO A 211 14.58 -12.80 23.86
CA PRO A 211 13.52 -13.81 23.66
C PRO A 211 12.48 -13.86 24.79
N GLN A 212 12.79 -13.26 25.95
CA GLN A 212 11.85 -13.09 27.05
C GLN A 212 10.67 -12.15 26.70
N PHE A 213 10.85 -11.20 25.77
CA PHE A 213 9.77 -10.34 25.29
C PHE A 213 9.04 -11.01 24.13
N LYS A 214 8.09 -11.88 24.50
CA LYS A 214 7.34 -12.68 23.52
C LYS A 214 6.38 -11.81 22.70
N GLY A 215 6.34 -12.04 21.38
CA GLY A 215 5.37 -11.50 20.44
C GLY A 215 4.68 -12.61 19.66
N LYS A 216 3.81 -12.25 18.72
CA LYS A 216 3.15 -13.22 17.82
C LYS A 216 4.13 -14.00 16.94
N ARG A 217 5.29 -13.41 16.64
CA ARG A 217 6.36 -14.01 15.84
C ARG A 217 7.59 -14.17 16.72
N THR A 218 8.14 -15.39 16.77
CA THR A 218 9.29 -15.74 17.59
C THR A 218 10.54 -16.09 16.79
N VAL A 219 10.42 -16.25 15.47
CA VAL A 219 11.50 -16.70 14.59
C VAL A 219 11.81 -15.66 13.53
N ILE A 220 13.08 -15.54 13.16
CA ILE A 220 13.54 -14.84 11.95
C ILE A 220 13.70 -15.88 10.85
N ARG A 221 13.02 -15.69 9.72
CA ARG A 221 12.97 -16.66 8.62
C ARG A 221 14.21 -16.62 7.71
N ARG A 222 15.01 -15.55 7.76
CA ARG A 222 16.19 -15.37 6.93
C ARG A 222 17.35 -14.89 7.78
N THR A 223 18.51 -15.47 7.57
CA THR A 223 19.78 -14.98 8.07
C THR A 223 20.32 -13.94 7.10
N PHE A 224 20.93 -12.87 7.61
CA PHE A 224 21.63 -11.89 6.79
C PHE A 224 22.90 -12.54 6.23
N GLU A 225 23.04 -12.52 4.92
CA GLU A 225 24.25 -12.92 4.23
C GLU A 225 24.85 -11.68 3.59
N PRO A 226 26.05 -11.23 4.03
CA PRO A 226 26.71 -10.09 3.43
C PRO A 226 27.01 -10.36 1.95
N SER A 227 26.58 -9.47 1.06
CA SER A 227 26.98 -9.49 -0.34
C SER A 227 28.19 -8.56 -0.55
N PRO A 228 29.22 -8.99 -1.30
CA PRO A 228 30.35 -8.12 -1.65
C PRO A 228 29.92 -6.85 -2.40
N GLU A 229 28.80 -6.91 -3.11
CA GLU A 229 28.23 -5.78 -3.87
C GLU A 229 27.48 -4.78 -2.99
N THR A 230 27.23 -5.09 -1.73
CA THR A 230 26.61 -4.18 -0.76
C THR A 230 27.58 -3.18 -0.14
N GLN A 231 28.76 -2.96 -0.72
CA GLN A 231 29.50 -1.74 -0.45
C GLN A 231 28.68 -0.57 -1.00
N SER A 232 27.90 0.00 -0.10
CA SER A 232 26.93 1.04 -0.36
C SER A 232 27.52 2.17 -1.22
N GLU A 233 27.09 2.26 -2.46
CA GLU A 233 26.97 3.60 -3.05
C GLU A 233 26.13 4.40 -2.04
N GLY A 234 26.72 5.39 -1.38
CA GLY A 234 26.17 6.05 -0.21
C GLY A 234 24.69 6.41 -0.38
N TYR A 235 24.02 6.55 0.75
CA TYR A 235 22.61 6.93 0.84
C TYR A 235 22.22 7.98 -0.21
N ILE A 236 21.35 7.64 -1.16
CA ILE A 236 20.89 8.52 -2.22
C ILE A 236 19.55 9.10 -1.82
N ILE A 237 19.53 10.39 -1.48
CA ILE A 237 18.27 11.10 -1.27
C ILE A 237 17.59 11.33 -2.62
N PRO A 238 16.30 10.98 -2.77
CA PRO A 238 15.56 11.29 -3.97
C PRO A 238 15.55 12.80 -4.24
N LYS A 239 15.84 13.21 -5.47
CA LYS A 239 15.83 14.64 -5.85
C LYS A 239 14.52 15.36 -5.51
N ALA A 240 13.41 14.63 -5.55
CA ALA A 240 12.11 15.14 -5.18
C ALA A 240 12.03 15.62 -3.71
N TRP A 241 12.87 15.10 -2.83
CA TRP A 241 12.85 15.47 -1.40
C TRP A 241 13.42 16.86 -1.11
N SER A 242 14.12 17.48 -2.05
CA SER A 242 14.56 18.89 -1.94
C SER A 242 13.49 19.90 -2.38
N HIS A 243 12.28 19.45 -2.75
CA HIS A 243 11.20 20.33 -3.19
C HIS A 243 10.80 21.32 -2.07
N PRO A 244 10.61 22.63 -2.37
CA PRO A 244 10.30 23.67 -1.36
C PRO A 244 9.06 23.33 -0.50
N ASP A 245 8.02 22.76 -1.09
CA ASP A 245 6.78 22.41 -0.39
C ASP A 245 6.96 21.36 0.71
N ARG A 246 8.10 20.65 0.72
CA ARG A 246 8.43 19.66 1.74
C ARG A 246 9.13 20.21 2.97
N ARG A 247 9.37 21.53 3.03
CA ARG A 247 10.11 22.15 4.13
C ARG A 247 9.30 22.33 5.40
N ILE A 248 7.98 22.46 5.28
CA ILE A 248 7.08 22.74 6.40
C ILE A 248 6.06 21.60 6.50
N PRO A 249 5.96 20.92 7.66
CA PRO A 249 4.96 19.91 7.89
C PRO A 249 3.54 20.46 7.78
N ARG A 250 2.65 19.68 7.16
CA ARG A 250 1.21 19.96 7.02
C ARG A 250 0.40 18.80 7.56
N ILE A 251 0.17 18.79 8.87
CA ILE A 251 -0.61 17.75 9.53
C ILE A 251 -2.10 18.12 9.45
N ARG A 252 -2.91 17.22 8.93
CA ARG A 252 -4.36 17.44 8.83
C ARG A 252 -4.97 17.50 10.24
N PRO A 253 -5.77 18.53 10.56
CA PRO A 253 -6.55 18.58 11.80
C PRO A 253 -7.56 17.43 11.86
N GLY A 254 -7.90 16.95 13.07
CA GLY A 254 -9.01 16.01 13.29
C GLY A 254 -8.63 14.54 13.47
N GLY A 255 -7.36 14.24 13.69
CA GLY A 255 -6.93 12.89 14.07
C GLY A 255 -6.63 11.93 12.90
N PRO A 256 -6.44 10.65 13.18
CA PRO A 256 -6.10 9.66 12.17
C PRO A 256 -7.23 9.48 11.16
N PRO A 257 -6.91 9.16 9.89
CA PRO A 257 -7.90 9.01 8.85
C PRO A 257 -8.87 7.86 9.16
N VAL A 258 -10.14 8.12 8.95
CA VAL A 258 -11.18 7.09 8.95
C VAL A 258 -11.29 6.57 7.52
N VAL A 259 -10.82 5.36 7.28
CA VAL A 259 -10.98 4.70 5.98
C VAL A 259 -12.26 3.89 6.02
N GLU A 260 -13.25 4.30 5.26
CA GLU A 260 -14.40 3.45 4.97
C GLU A 260 -13.93 2.22 4.19
N LYS A 261 -14.28 1.05 4.71
CA LYS A 261 -13.95 -0.19 3.99
C LYS A 261 -14.75 -0.22 2.69
N ARG A 262 -14.05 -0.19 1.57
CA ARG A 262 -14.66 -0.47 0.27
C ARG A 262 -14.56 -1.95 -0.02
N TYR A 263 -15.69 -2.51 -0.44
CA TYR A 263 -15.81 -3.92 -0.76
C TYR A 263 -15.76 -4.10 -2.28
N THR A 264 -15.13 -5.18 -2.74
CA THR A 264 -15.07 -5.49 -4.18
C THR A 264 -16.29 -6.30 -4.58
N ILE A 265 -16.97 -5.88 -5.63
CA ILE A 265 -18.13 -6.58 -6.17
C ILE A 265 -17.67 -7.89 -6.83
N ALA A 266 -18.23 -9.01 -6.39
CA ALA A 266 -18.03 -10.31 -7.01
C ALA A 266 -18.93 -10.48 -8.23
N ARG A 267 -20.21 -10.15 -8.08
CA ARG A 267 -21.22 -10.17 -9.14
C ARG A 267 -22.45 -9.38 -8.74
N ILE A 268 -23.22 -8.95 -9.70
CA ILE A 268 -24.59 -8.46 -9.52
C ILE A 268 -25.54 -9.60 -9.85
N GLY A 269 -26.41 -9.96 -8.92
CA GLY A 269 -27.34 -11.09 -9.07
C GLY A 269 -28.79 -10.69 -9.37
N GLY A 270 -29.14 -9.44 -9.09
CA GLY A 270 -30.54 -8.98 -9.26
C GLY A 270 -30.66 -7.47 -9.38
N GLN A 271 -31.86 -7.03 -9.76
CA GLN A 271 -32.24 -5.62 -9.83
C GLN A 271 -33.68 -5.50 -9.32
N ARG A 272 -33.93 -4.49 -8.53
CA ARG A 272 -35.29 -4.14 -8.06
C ARG A 272 -35.52 -2.63 -8.07
N LYS A 273 -36.78 -2.23 -7.94
CA LYS A 273 -37.15 -0.83 -7.70
C LYS A 273 -37.22 -0.60 -6.19
N GLY A 274 -36.27 0.14 -5.64
CA GLY A 274 -36.25 0.58 -4.25
C GLY A 274 -37.07 1.87 -4.03
N LYS A 275 -36.97 2.46 -2.83
CA LYS A 275 -37.66 3.72 -2.49
C LYS A 275 -37.13 4.91 -3.27
N ASP A 276 -35.85 4.99 -3.49
CA ASP A 276 -35.15 6.14 -4.07
C ASP A 276 -34.62 5.88 -5.49
N GLY A 277 -35.05 4.81 -6.14
CA GLY A 277 -34.63 4.46 -7.49
C GLY A 277 -34.36 2.97 -7.68
N ILE A 278 -33.48 2.65 -8.62
CA ILE A 278 -33.07 1.29 -8.90
C ILE A 278 -32.01 0.85 -7.87
N GLU A 279 -32.14 -0.38 -7.39
CA GLU A 279 -31.16 -1.06 -6.53
C GLU A 279 -30.73 -2.36 -7.18
N TYR A 280 -29.44 -2.70 -7.03
CA TYR A 280 -28.85 -3.95 -7.48
C TYR A 280 -28.48 -4.85 -6.31
N LEU A 281 -28.76 -6.14 -6.40
CA LEU A 281 -28.29 -7.13 -5.43
C LEU A 281 -26.83 -7.45 -5.70
N VAL A 282 -25.96 -6.96 -4.81
CA VAL A 282 -24.51 -7.07 -4.93
C VAL A 282 -23.99 -8.18 -4.05
N TYR A 283 -23.26 -9.09 -4.66
CA TYR A 283 -22.48 -10.13 -3.99
C TYR A 283 -21.03 -9.65 -3.87
N TRP A 284 -20.48 -9.78 -2.68
CA TRP A 284 -19.18 -9.23 -2.34
C TRP A 284 -18.09 -10.27 -2.37
N HIS A 285 -16.90 -9.94 -2.87
CA HIS A 285 -15.75 -10.84 -2.81
C HIS A 285 -15.33 -11.13 -1.38
N GLY A 286 -15.19 -12.44 -1.05
CA GLY A 286 -14.78 -12.88 0.28
C GLY A 286 -15.90 -12.98 1.31
N TYR A 287 -17.14 -12.77 0.89
CA TYR A 287 -18.35 -12.91 1.70
C TYR A 287 -19.24 -14.03 1.16
N SER A 288 -20.09 -14.60 2.04
CA SER A 288 -21.06 -15.62 1.63
C SER A 288 -22.20 -14.99 0.82
N ASP A 289 -22.92 -15.80 0.07
CA ASP A 289 -24.09 -15.33 -0.70
C ASP A 289 -25.21 -14.77 0.18
N GLU A 290 -25.27 -15.16 1.47
CA GLU A 290 -26.22 -14.64 2.45
C GLU A 290 -25.90 -13.19 2.90
N GLU A 291 -24.66 -12.75 2.70
CA GLU A 291 -24.20 -11.39 3.02
C GLU A 291 -24.34 -10.42 1.83
N ALA A 292 -25.03 -10.84 0.76
CA ALA A 292 -25.34 -9.95 -0.37
C ALA A 292 -26.27 -8.82 0.05
N THR A 293 -25.99 -7.61 -0.43
CA THR A 293 -26.75 -6.40 -0.09
C THR A 293 -27.38 -5.76 -1.31
N TRP A 294 -28.47 -5.02 -1.08
CA TRP A 294 -29.09 -4.21 -2.11
C TRP A 294 -28.49 -2.80 -2.09
N GLU A 295 -27.79 -2.45 -3.16
CA GLU A 295 -27.08 -1.18 -3.29
C GLU A 295 -27.75 -0.26 -4.31
N PRO A 296 -27.87 1.05 -4.03
CA PRO A 296 -28.43 2.03 -4.96
C PRO A 296 -27.62 2.12 -6.25
N GLU A 297 -28.30 2.21 -7.39
CA GLU A 297 -27.68 2.37 -8.71
C GLU A 297 -26.71 3.55 -8.76
N ALA A 298 -27.05 4.67 -8.14
CA ALA A 298 -26.21 5.86 -8.12
C ALA A 298 -24.82 5.60 -7.53
N LEU A 299 -24.74 4.84 -6.42
CA LEU A 299 -23.46 4.48 -5.81
C LEU A 299 -22.63 3.56 -6.70
N LEU A 300 -23.28 2.61 -7.38
CA LEU A 300 -22.61 1.66 -8.24
C LEU A 300 -22.13 2.30 -9.56
N HIS A 301 -22.83 3.31 -10.07
CA HIS A 301 -22.38 4.05 -11.24
C HIS A 301 -21.09 4.84 -10.97
N ASP A 302 -20.93 5.37 -9.77
CA ASP A 302 -19.72 6.09 -9.39
C ASP A 302 -18.55 5.15 -9.05
N ASP A 303 -18.83 4.07 -8.32
CA ASP A 303 -17.79 3.19 -7.76
C ASP A 303 -17.49 1.97 -8.64
N ALA A 304 -18.45 1.45 -9.39
CA ALA A 304 -18.30 0.21 -10.17
C ALA A 304 -19.14 0.17 -11.46
N PRO A 305 -19.03 1.17 -12.35
CA PRO A 305 -19.85 1.29 -13.56
C PRO A 305 -19.77 0.06 -14.48
N ARG A 306 -18.59 -0.61 -14.53
CA ARG A 306 -18.40 -1.82 -15.33
C ARG A 306 -19.21 -3.01 -14.81
N ALA A 307 -19.31 -3.19 -13.49
CA ALA A 307 -20.10 -4.29 -12.93
C ALA A 307 -21.58 -4.15 -13.26
N VAL A 308 -22.10 -2.91 -13.26
CA VAL A 308 -23.47 -2.61 -13.69
C VAL A 308 -23.65 -2.90 -15.19
N GLN A 309 -22.71 -2.44 -16.02
CA GLN A 309 -22.75 -2.65 -17.46
C GLN A 309 -22.72 -4.13 -17.82
N ASP A 310 -21.82 -4.91 -17.22
CA ASP A 310 -21.69 -6.36 -17.43
C ASP A 310 -22.98 -7.09 -17.07
N TYR A 311 -23.62 -6.69 -15.96
CA TYR A 311 -24.91 -7.26 -15.56
C TYR A 311 -26.02 -6.94 -16.58
N LEU A 312 -26.11 -5.68 -17.03
CA LEU A 312 -27.11 -5.27 -18.03
C LEU A 312 -26.92 -5.99 -19.37
N ASP A 313 -25.67 -6.14 -19.80
CA ASP A 313 -25.36 -6.87 -21.05
C ASP A 313 -25.64 -8.36 -20.94
N SER A 314 -25.42 -8.96 -19.76
CA SER A 314 -25.82 -10.36 -19.50
C SER A 314 -27.33 -10.59 -19.59
N LYS A 315 -28.15 -9.61 -19.22
CA LYS A 315 -29.61 -9.64 -19.36
C LYS A 315 -30.06 -9.54 -20.82
N LYS A 316 -29.43 -8.64 -21.60
CA LYS A 316 -29.76 -8.50 -23.02
C LYS A 316 -29.46 -9.79 -23.80
N GLY A 317 -28.35 -10.47 -23.47
CA GLY A 317 -27.99 -11.74 -24.10
C GLY A 317 -28.92 -12.92 -23.78
N LYS A 318 -29.67 -12.87 -22.68
CA LYS A 318 -30.69 -13.88 -22.33
C LYS A 318 -32.01 -13.66 -23.03
N ASN A 319 -32.39 -12.43 -23.33
CA ASN A 319 -33.65 -12.08 -24.04
C ASN A 319 -33.56 -12.27 -25.55
N VAL A 320 -32.42 -12.67 -26.12
CA VAL A 320 -32.25 -12.94 -27.57
C VAL A 320 -32.32 -14.44 -27.86
N LYS A 321 -32.48 -15.30 -26.83
CA LYS A 321 -32.55 -16.79 -26.98
C LYS A 321 -33.91 -17.38 -26.64
N GLU A 322 -34.94 -16.58 -26.43
CA GLU A 322 -36.35 -16.96 -26.44
C GLU A 322 -37.01 -16.35 -27.71
#